data_0ecf0c29ea109daa3f2bb1746c4282d3
#
_entry.id   0ecf0c29ea109daa3f2bb1746c4282d3
#
_cell.length_a   1.000
_cell.length_b   1.000
_cell.length_c   1.000
_cell.angle_alpha   90.00
_cell.angle_beta   90.00
_cell.angle_gamma   90.00
#
_symmetry.space_group_name_H-M   'P 1'
#
loop_
_entity.id
_entity.type
_entity.pdbx_description
1 polymer ?
#
loop_
_entity_poly.entity_id
_entity_poly.type
_entity_poly.pdbx_seq_one_letter_code
_entity_poly.pdbx_strand_id
1 'polypeptide(L)'
;MADEPRHLSKLLKTGPIERVLREADRRRMETARVRKLLPAEEASHVVSAATNEGGELVLVMDTPAWAARVRYCLSALPSADVKIRVVPRSWR
;
A
#
# COMPACT_ATOMS: atom_id res chain seq x y z
N MET A 1 -9.38 -32.23 -20.38
CA MET A 1 -10.31 -31.62 -19.42
C MET A 1 -9.65 -31.35 -18.09
N ALA A 2 -9.10 -32.35 -17.48
CA ALA A 2 -8.40 -32.15 -16.21
C ALA A 2 -7.20 -31.24 -16.35
N ASP A 3 -6.70 -31.07 -17.56
CA ASP A 3 -5.53 -30.21 -17.78
C ASP A 3 -5.83 -28.71 -17.74
N GLU A 4 -7.07 -28.34 -17.98
CA GLU A 4 -7.42 -26.94 -17.99
C GLU A 4 -7.17 -26.21 -16.68
N PRO A 5 -7.61 -26.74 -15.54
CA PRO A 5 -7.30 -26.07 -14.27
C PRO A 5 -5.81 -26.00 -13.98
N ARG A 6 -5.08 -27.05 -14.35
CA ARG A 6 -3.62 -27.04 -14.20
C ARG A 6 -2.99 -26.00 -15.07
N HIS A 7 -3.48 -25.85 -16.29
CA HIS A 7 -2.95 -24.89 -17.22
C HIS A 7 -3.13 -23.48 -16.72
N LEU A 8 -4.32 -23.16 -16.20
CA LEU A 8 -4.58 -21.86 -15.61
C LEU A 8 -3.70 -21.60 -14.39
N SER A 9 -3.54 -22.62 -13.56
CA SER A 9 -2.69 -22.53 -12.39
C SER A 9 -1.24 -22.23 -12.78
N LYS A 10 -0.78 -22.87 -13.84
CA LYS A 10 0.56 -22.66 -14.36
C LYS A 10 0.76 -21.23 -14.84
N LEU A 11 -0.22 -20.69 -15.55
CA LEU A 11 -0.17 -19.32 -16.03
C LEU A 11 -0.13 -18.34 -14.88
N LEU A 12 -0.89 -18.57 -13.84
CA LEU A 12 -0.90 -17.71 -12.66
C LEU A 12 0.43 -17.74 -11.92
N LYS A 13 1.10 -18.88 -11.91
CA LYS A 13 2.37 -19.02 -11.19
C LYS A 13 3.56 -18.43 -11.93
N THR A 14 3.52 -18.43 -13.25
CA THR A 14 4.69 -18.07 -14.04
C THR A 14 4.55 -16.75 -14.79
N GLY A 15 3.37 -16.13 -14.78
CA GLY A 15 3.10 -14.95 -15.58
C GLY A 15 3.15 -13.65 -14.80
N PRO A 16 2.89 -12.54 -15.52
CA PRO A 16 2.82 -11.22 -14.90
C PRO A 16 1.72 -11.10 -13.84
N ILE A 17 0.68 -11.92 -13.97
CA ILE A 17 -0.43 -11.92 -13.01
C ILE A 17 0.04 -12.29 -11.62
N GLU A 18 0.91 -13.29 -11.52
CA GLU A 18 1.46 -13.67 -10.22
C GLU A 18 2.21 -12.52 -9.57
N ARG A 19 3.01 -11.80 -10.36
CA ARG A 19 3.76 -10.66 -9.85
C ARG A 19 2.84 -9.56 -9.34
N VAL A 20 1.77 -9.28 -10.08
CA VAL A 20 0.79 -8.26 -9.68
C VAL A 20 0.11 -8.66 -8.38
N LEU A 21 -0.24 -9.93 -8.23
CA LEU A 21 -0.88 -10.40 -7.00
C LEU A 21 0.04 -10.31 -5.80
N ARG A 22 1.32 -10.59 -5.97
CA ARG A 22 2.29 -10.46 -4.88
C ARG A 22 2.45 -9.00 -4.46
N GLU A 23 2.49 -8.10 -5.41
CA GLU A 23 2.61 -6.69 -5.10
C GLU A 23 1.37 -6.18 -4.37
N ALA A 24 0.20 -6.62 -4.79
CA ALA A 24 -1.04 -6.24 -4.12
C ALA A 24 -1.06 -6.72 -2.68
N ASP A 25 -0.62 -7.95 -2.43
CA ASP A 25 -0.52 -8.51 -1.08
C ASP A 25 0.48 -7.74 -0.24
N ARG A 26 1.63 -7.42 -0.80
CA ARG A 26 2.66 -6.65 -0.11
C ARG A 26 2.14 -5.28 0.31
N ARG A 27 1.43 -4.61 -0.57
CA ARG A 27 0.84 -3.31 -0.27
C ARG A 27 -0.18 -3.39 0.85
N ARG A 28 -1.01 -4.42 0.84
CA ARG A 28 -2.00 -4.60 1.90
C ARG A 28 -1.33 -4.83 3.24
N MET A 29 -0.28 -5.63 3.25
CA MET A 29 0.46 -5.90 4.47
C MET A 29 1.16 -4.66 4.99
N GLU A 30 1.78 -3.90 4.13
CA GLU A 30 2.43 -2.65 4.53
C GLU A 30 1.42 -1.64 5.02
N THR A 31 0.28 -1.53 4.34
CA THR A 31 -0.79 -0.63 4.75
C THR A 31 -1.28 -0.98 6.14
N ALA A 32 -1.51 -2.27 6.39
CA ALA A 32 -1.96 -2.73 7.71
C ALA A 32 -0.92 -2.43 8.78
N ARG A 33 0.35 -2.64 8.47
CA ARG A 33 1.45 -2.38 9.40
C ARG A 33 1.52 -0.91 9.76
N VAL A 34 1.46 -0.04 8.75
CA VAL A 34 1.51 1.39 8.96
C VAL A 34 0.33 1.87 9.80
N ARG A 35 -0.85 1.34 9.52
CA ARG A 35 -2.04 1.71 10.28
C ARG A 35 -1.91 1.35 11.76
N LYS A 36 -1.23 0.26 12.07
CA LYS A 36 -1.00 -0.13 13.46
C LYS A 36 -0.02 0.79 14.16
N LEU A 37 0.89 1.39 13.44
CA LEU A 37 1.91 2.28 14.00
C LEU A 37 1.41 3.70 14.21
N LEU A 38 0.38 4.10 13.51
CA LEU A 38 -0.18 5.44 13.60
C LEU A 38 -1.31 5.50 14.63
N PRO A 39 -1.59 6.69 15.18
CA PRO A 39 -2.78 6.87 16.00
C PRO A 39 -4.03 6.49 15.23
N ALA A 40 -5.07 6.04 15.93
CA ALA A 40 -6.26 5.50 15.28
C ALA A 40 -6.92 6.47 14.32
N GLU A 41 -6.95 7.75 14.64
CA GLU A 41 -7.58 8.74 13.77
C GLU A 41 -6.82 8.91 12.46
N GLU A 42 -5.50 9.09 12.54
CA GLU A 42 -4.67 9.21 11.35
C GLU A 42 -4.70 7.91 10.52
N ALA A 43 -4.67 6.78 11.20
CA ALA A 43 -4.68 5.48 10.54
C ALA A 43 -5.94 5.27 9.71
N SER A 44 -7.09 5.75 10.18
CA SER A 44 -8.36 5.57 9.46
C SER A 44 -8.41 6.33 8.13
N HIS A 45 -7.53 7.31 7.95
CA HIS A 45 -7.47 8.11 6.72
C HIS A 45 -6.35 7.69 5.78
N VAL A 46 -5.63 6.62 6.11
CA VAL A 46 -4.62 6.05 5.22
C VAL A 46 -5.30 5.15 4.20
N VAL A 47 -5.22 5.53 2.93
CA VAL A 47 -5.77 4.74 1.83
C VAL A 47 -4.84 3.57 1.52
N SER A 48 -3.55 3.86 1.43
CA SER A 48 -2.55 2.82 1.18
C SER A 48 -1.18 3.26 1.65
N ALA A 49 -0.30 2.29 1.84
CA ALA A 49 1.10 2.53 2.17
C ALA A 49 1.94 1.49 1.46
N ALA A 50 3.03 1.91 0.85
CA ALA A 50 3.93 1.00 0.15
C ALA A 50 5.32 1.60 0.08
N THR A 51 6.33 0.73 0.14
CA THR A 51 7.72 1.14 -0.02
C THR A 51 8.10 0.99 -1.50
N ASN A 52 8.64 2.04 -2.09
CA ASN A 52 9.07 2.01 -3.48
C ASN A 52 10.48 1.39 -3.60
N GLU A 53 10.98 1.30 -4.82
CA GLU A 53 12.28 0.69 -5.08
C GLU A 53 13.44 1.42 -4.40
N GLY A 54 13.29 2.71 -4.18
CA GLY A 54 14.31 3.49 -3.49
C GLY A 54 14.28 3.39 -1.99
N GLY A 55 13.38 2.58 -1.43
CA GLY A 55 13.24 2.44 0.01
C GLY A 55 12.39 3.52 0.65
N GLU A 56 11.80 4.39 -0.14
CA GLU A 56 10.96 5.46 0.36
C GLU A 56 9.55 4.93 0.62
N LEU A 57 9.02 5.20 1.80
CA LEU A 57 7.65 4.82 2.14
C LEU A 57 6.68 5.87 1.60
N VAL A 58 5.76 5.44 0.76
CA VAL A 58 4.76 6.33 0.17
C VAL A 58 3.43 6.09 0.86
N LEU A 59 2.93 7.13 1.53
CA LEU A 59 1.62 7.11 2.17
C LEU A 59 0.63 7.83 1.28
N VAL A 60 -0.53 7.23 1.07
CA VAL A 60 -1.61 7.87 0.36
C VAL A 60 -2.74 8.13 1.34
N MET A 61 -3.09 9.41 1.50
CA MET A 61 -4.14 9.83 2.41
C MET A 61 -5.40 10.21 1.62
N ASP A 62 -6.54 10.17 2.27
CA ASP A 62 -7.81 10.46 1.61
C ASP A 62 -8.07 11.96 1.41
N THR A 63 -7.50 12.83 2.26
CA THR A 63 -7.68 14.27 2.14
C THR A 63 -6.39 15.01 2.45
N PRO A 64 -6.24 16.24 1.94
CA PRO A 64 -5.07 17.06 2.27
C PRO A 64 -4.95 17.41 3.75
N ALA A 65 -6.08 17.58 4.43
CA ALA A 65 -6.09 17.89 5.86
C ALA A 65 -5.43 16.77 6.67
N TRP A 66 -5.79 15.51 6.38
CA TRP A 66 -5.19 14.38 7.08
C TRP A 66 -3.75 14.13 6.64
N ALA A 67 -3.42 14.42 5.38
CA ALA A 67 -2.04 14.38 4.94
C ALA A 67 -1.17 15.33 5.74
N ALA A 68 -1.65 16.54 6.01
CA ALA A 68 -0.93 17.49 6.83
C ALA A 68 -0.77 17.00 8.27
N ARG A 69 -1.82 16.41 8.83
CA ARG A 69 -1.79 15.93 10.21
C ARG A 69 -0.85 14.73 10.40
N VAL A 70 -0.82 13.82 9.44
CA VAL A 70 0.03 12.64 9.57
C VAL A 70 1.51 12.97 9.59
N ARG A 71 1.89 14.12 9.06
CA ARG A 71 3.28 14.58 9.10
C ARG A 71 3.84 14.67 10.50
N TYR A 72 2.99 14.94 11.47
CA TYR A 72 3.42 15.02 12.87
C TYR A 72 3.61 13.64 13.52
N CYS A 73 3.20 12.57 12.81
CA CYS A 73 3.30 11.21 13.32
C CYS A 73 4.36 10.38 12.58
N LEU A 74 5.16 10.99 11.71
CA LEU A 74 6.10 10.23 10.87
C LEU A 74 7.18 9.53 11.68
N SER A 75 7.52 10.05 12.85
CA SER A 75 8.52 9.41 13.70
C SER A 75 8.11 8.03 14.19
N ALA A 76 6.82 7.71 14.17
CA ALA A 76 6.33 6.40 14.55
C ALA A 76 6.53 5.35 13.45
N LEU A 77 6.87 5.78 12.25
CA LEU A 77 6.99 4.89 11.10
C LEU A 77 8.40 4.32 10.97
N PRO A 78 8.54 3.13 10.37
CA PRO A 78 9.83 2.45 10.31
C PRO A 78 10.81 3.02 9.29
N SER A 79 10.35 3.91 8.41
CA SER A 79 11.20 4.46 7.35
C SER A 79 11.57 5.91 7.68
N ALA A 80 12.82 6.28 7.41
CA ALA A 80 13.28 7.65 7.55
C ALA A 80 12.76 8.53 6.41
N ASP A 81 12.59 7.95 5.23
CA ASP A 81 12.10 8.66 4.05
C ASP A 81 10.64 8.33 3.82
N VAL A 82 9.79 9.31 4.05
CA VAL A 82 8.35 9.15 3.87
C VAL A 82 7.83 10.21 2.93
N LYS A 83 7.11 9.78 1.91
CA LYS A 83 6.44 10.66 0.98
C LYS A 83 4.94 10.57 1.20
N ILE A 84 4.27 11.69 1.31
CA ILE A 84 2.82 11.74 1.55
C ILE A 84 2.13 12.24 0.29
N ARG A 85 1.13 11.49 -0.15
CA ARG A 85 0.31 11.84 -1.29
C ARG A 85 -1.15 11.83 -0.90
N VAL A 86 -1.98 12.48 -1.72
CA VAL A 86 -3.43 12.52 -1.51
C VAL A 86 -4.08 11.95 -2.75
N VAL A 87 -5.15 11.14 -2.56
CA VAL A 87 -5.86 10.59 -3.71
C VAL A 87 -6.45 11.70 -4.56
N PRO A 88 -6.35 11.60 -5.90
CA PRO A 88 -6.93 12.62 -6.77
C PRO A 88 -8.45 12.66 -6.64
N ARG A 89 -9.02 13.87 -6.80
CA ARG A 89 -10.47 14.04 -6.76
C ARG A 89 -11.18 13.22 -7.83
N SER A 90 -10.54 13.06 -8.97
CA SER A 90 -11.10 12.28 -10.07
C SER A 90 -11.29 10.81 -9.75
N TRP A 91 -10.76 10.37 -8.64
CA TRP A 91 -10.87 8.98 -8.19
C TRP A 91 -12.20 8.66 -7.55
N ARG A 92 -12.95 9.66 -7.19
CA ARG A 92 -14.22 9.48 -6.50
C ARG A 92 -15.41 9.42 -7.47
#